data_e3e2f30cfa80856083edd508de05ba3a
#
_entry.id   e3e2f30cfa80856083edd508de05ba3a
#
_cell.length_a   1.000
_cell.length_b   1.000
_cell.length_c   1.000
_cell.angle_alpha   90.00
_cell.angle_beta   90.00
_cell.angle_gamma   90.00
#
_symmetry.space_group_name_H-M   'P 1'
#
loop_
_entity.id
_entity.type
_entity.pdbx_description
1 polymer ?
#
loop_
_entity_poly.entity_id
_entity_poly.type
_entity_poly.pdbx_seq_one_letter_code
_entity_poly.pdbx_strand_id
1 'polypeptide(L)'
;MKTLIISPTYNEKDNISTIIHEVFVRDHNHHMLIIDDNSPDGTADIVRELKKTYSNLHLEVRDKKNGLGKAYIFGFKWALERDFEAIAQMDADMSHHPKEIEQMKKLLKNYDLSIGSRYIDGVSVVKWPIRRLILSYGANLYSRIITGMPLRDATGGFKVWKRKVLESIDLDNVKSSGYSFQIEMNFRAWIKGFKLVEHPIIFIDRTIGQSKMSRKIMFEAIWMVWRLRIWRIFGWNK
;
A
#
# COMPACT_ATOMS: atom_id res chain seq x y z
N MET A 1 18.45 -7.41 -2.24
CA MET A 1 17.82 -6.08 -2.01
C MET A 1 17.40 -6.01 -0.56
N LYS A 2 17.97 -5.07 0.20
CA LYS A 2 17.54 -4.81 1.57
C LYS A 2 16.12 -4.24 1.55
N THR A 3 15.18 -4.96 2.16
CA THR A 3 13.74 -4.70 1.99
C THR A 3 13.11 -4.28 3.30
N LEU A 4 12.34 -3.18 3.25
CA LEU A 4 11.48 -2.74 4.34
C LEU A 4 10.01 -3.00 3.99
N ILE A 5 9.26 -3.60 4.90
CA ILE A 5 7.81 -3.77 4.79
C ILE A 5 7.16 -2.76 5.71
N ILE A 6 6.34 -1.87 5.17
CA ILE A 6 5.62 -0.84 5.92
C ILE A 6 4.17 -1.29 6.09
N SER A 7 3.71 -1.34 7.34
CA SER A 7 2.34 -1.72 7.67
C SER A 7 1.72 -0.73 8.66
N PRO A 8 0.84 0.17 8.20
CA PRO A 8 0.09 1.05 9.07
C PRO A 8 -0.97 0.29 9.87
N THR A 9 -1.11 0.63 11.14
CA THR A 9 -2.07 0.00 12.06
C THR A 9 -2.97 1.02 12.76
N TYR A 10 -4.21 0.62 13.00
CA TYR A 10 -5.14 1.25 13.91
C TYR A 10 -6.20 0.26 14.37
N ASN A 11 -6.13 -0.19 15.62
CA ASN A 11 -6.97 -1.25 16.20
C ASN A 11 -6.80 -2.57 15.43
N GLU A 12 -5.57 -3.08 15.41
CA GLU A 12 -5.20 -4.35 14.75
C GLU A 12 -4.65 -5.38 15.75
N LYS A 13 -5.03 -5.26 17.02
CA LYS A 13 -4.57 -6.14 18.13
C LYS A 13 -4.66 -7.62 17.79
N ASP A 14 -5.76 -8.03 17.15
CA ASP A 14 -6.03 -9.44 16.86
C ASP A 14 -5.24 -9.98 15.66
N ASN A 15 -4.73 -9.09 14.78
CA ASN A 15 -4.03 -9.43 13.56
C ASN A 15 -2.50 -9.24 13.65
N ILE A 16 -2.05 -8.27 14.47
CA ILE A 16 -0.68 -7.76 14.41
C ILE A 16 0.39 -8.82 14.69
N SER A 17 0.17 -9.71 15.67
CA SER A 17 1.12 -10.77 15.98
C SER A 17 1.27 -11.75 14.82
N THR A 18 0.15 -12.13 14.21
CA THR A 18 0.12 -13.07 13.10
C THR A 18 0.86 -12.52 11.88
N ILE A 19 0.59 -11.28 11.48
CA ILE A 19 1.23 -10.68 10.31
C ILE A 19 2.74 -10.50 10.49
N ILE A 20 3.18 -10.09 11.69
CA ILE A 20 4.60 -9.96 12.01
C ILE A 20 5.28 -11.34 11.94
N HIS A 21 4.70 -12.36 12.55
CA HIS A 21 5.24 -13.72 12.49
C HIS A 21 5.34 -14.23 11.06
N GLU A 22 4.29 -14.07 10.24
CA GLU A 22 4.24 -14.49 8.85
C GLU A 22 5.29 -13.79 7.97
N VAL A 23 5.65 -12.55 8.26
CA VAL A 23 6.72 -11.84 7.57
C VAL A 23 8.08 -12.46 7.89
N PHE A 24 8.40 -12.62 9.19
CA PHE A 24 9.73 -13.04 9.62
C PHE A 24 10.02 -14.54 9.44
N VAL A 25 9.00 -15.40 9.47
CA VAL A 25 9.16 -16.82 9.15
C VAL A 25 9.56 -17.03 7.68
N ARG A 26 9.16 -16.14 6.77
CA ARG A 26 9.48 -16.26 5.33
C ARG A 26 10.87 -15.76 4.97
N ASP A 27 11.31 -14.68 5.59
CA ASP A 27 12.67 -14.18 5.46
C ASP A 27 13.05 -13.36 6.70
N HIS A 28 13.95 -13.91 7.50
CA HIS A 28 14.47 -13.24 8.70
C HIS A 28 15.28 -11.95 8.39
N ASN A 29 15.71 -11.76 7.14
CA ASN A 29 16.41 -10.56 6.72
C ASN A 29 15.48 -9.41 6.31
N HIS A 30 14.17 -9.65 6.23
CA HIS A 30 13.22 -8.57 6.07
C HIS A 30 13.28 -7.62 7.27
N HIS A 31 13.12 -6.33 7.00
CA HIS A 31 12.79 -5.35 8.02
C HIS A 31 11.29 -5.03 7.93
N MET A 32 10.64 -4.86 9.06
CA MET A 32 9.23 -4.47 9.10
C MET A 32 9.06 -3.24 9.97
N LEU A 33 8.37 -2.22 9.43
CA LEU A 33 7.99 -1.00 10.14
C LEU A 33 6.49 -0.99 10.36
N ILE A 34 6.08 -1.09 11.62
CA ILE A 34 4.71 -0.83 12.04
C ILE A 34 4.57 0.66 12.33
N ILE A 35 3.56 1.28 11.74
CA ILE A 35 3.20 2.68 11.99
C ILE A 35 1.84 2.68 12.67
N ASP A 36 1.84 2.83 13.98
CA ASP A 36 0.62 2.78 14.77
C ASP A 36 0.04 4.18 14.98
N ASP A 37 -1.23 4.35 14.66
CA ASP A 37 -1.95 5.61 14.78
C ASP A 37 -2.53 5.83 16.18
N ASN A 38 -1.74 5.53 17.22
CA ASN A 38 -2.12 5.59 18.62
C ASN A 38 -3.35 4.73 18.93
N SER A 39 -3.23 3.45 18.61
CA SER A 39 -4.30 2.47 18.82
C SER A 39 -4.65 2.32 20.29
N PRO A 40 -5.93 2.51 20.69
CA PRO A 40 -6.35 2.36 22.09
C PRO A 40 -6.50 0.89 22.53
N ASP A 41 -6.43 -0.07 21.61
CA ASP A 41 -6.65 -1.50 21.87
C ASP A 41 -5.39 -2.25 22.36
N GLY A 42 -4.24 -1.58 22.45
CA GLY A 42 -2.96 -2.18 22.85
C GLY A 42 -2.15 -2.76 21.68
N THR A 43 -2.50 -2.46 20.43
CA THR A 43 -1.72 -2.90 19.25
C THR A 43 -0.24 -2.57 19.38
N ALA A 44 0.11 -1.33 19.74
CA ALA A 44 1.50 -0.89 19.88
C ALA A 44 2.26 -1.64 20.98
N ASP A 45 1.60 -2.03 22.08
CA ASP A 45 2.23 -2.76 23.17
C ASP A 45 2.63 -4.17 22.73
N ILE A 46 1.78 -4.83 21.96
CA ILE A 46 2.10 -6.13 21.37
C ILE A 46 3.33 -6.03 20.46
N VAL A 47 3.41 -4.99 19.64
CA VAL A 47 4.58 -4.78 18.77
C VAL A 47 5.84 -4.53 19.60
N ARG A 48 5.77 -3.76 20.71
CA ARG A 48 6.92 -3.55 21.62
C ARG A 48 7.44 -4.87 22.19
N GLU A 49 6.57 -5.78 22.57
CA GLU A 49 6.97 -7.11 23.05
C GLU A 49 7.61 -7.94 21.92
N LEU A 50 7.02 -7.95 20.74
CA LEU A 50 7.55 -8.70 19.59
C LEU A 50 8.92 -8.18 19.11
N LYS A 51 9.23 -6.89 19.31
CA LYS A 51 10.57 -6.34 19.04
C LYS A 51 11.68 -6.99 19.87
N LYS A 52 11.39 -7.61 21.00
CA LYS A 52 12.37 -8.36 21.78
C LYS A 52 12.79 -9.66 21.07
N THR A 53 11.90 -10.21 20.23
CA THR A 53 12.15 -11.44 19.46
C THR A 53 12.69 -11.13 18.05
N TYR A 54 12.18 -10.08 17.41
CA TYR A 54 12.52 -9.72 16.04
C TYR A 54 13.34 -8.42 15.99
N SER A 55 14.66 -8.52 15.87
CA SER A 55 15.58 -7.36 15.86
C SER A 55 15.34 -6.39 14.70
N ASN A 56 14.81 -6.88 13.57
CA ASN A 56 14.49 -6.09 12.39
C ASN A 56 13.05 -5.56 12.38
N LEU A 57 12.31 -5.70 13.50
CA LEU A 57 10.99 -5.10 13.69
C LEU A 57 11.13 -3.69 14.26
N HIS A 58 10.52 -2.73 13.57
CA HIS A 58 10.51 -1.32 13.95
C HIS A 58 9.08 -0.88 14.28
N LEU A 59 8.94 0.06 15.21
CA LEU A 59 7.65 0.64 15.62
C LEU A 59 7.78 2.15 15.71
N GLU A 60 6.89 2.84 15.01
CA GLU A 60 6.65 4.27 15.17
C GLU A 60 5.20 4.49 15.58
N VAL A 61 4.99 5.21 16.67
CA VAL A 61 3.64 5.55 17.16
C VAL A 61 3.40 7.02 16.86
N ARG A 62 2.34 7.31 16.09
CA ARG A 62 1.95 8.67 15.76
C ARG A 62 0.93 9.19 16.78
N ASP A 63 0.87 10.49 16.99
CA ASP A 63 0.00 11.11 18.02
C ASP A 63 -1.48 10.80 17.81
N LYS A 64 -1.92 10.71 16.55
CA LYS A 64 -3.33 10.49 16.20
C LYS A 64 -3.50 9.90 14.79
N LYS A 65 -4.67 9.31 14.57
CA LYS A 65 -5.10 8.82 13.26
C LYS A 65 -5.32 9.98 12.28
N ASN A 66 -4.45 10.04 11.27
CA ASN A 66 -4.47 11.08 10.22
C ASN A 66 -4.73 10.53 8.81
N GLY A 67 -5.16 9.27 8.72
CA GLY A 67 -5.46 8.58 7.46
C GLY A 67 -4.28 7.77 6.90
N LEU A 68 -4.65 6.75 6.11
CA LEU A 68 -3.74 5.73 5.59
C LEU A 68 -2.61 6.31 4.74
N GLY A 69 -2.93 7.26 3.85
CA GLY A 69 -1.93 7.89 2.97
C GLY A 69 -0.82 8.59 3.76
N LYS A 70 -1.18 9.34 4.81
CA LYS A 70 -0.20 10.00 5.67
C LYS A 70 0.67 9.03 6.47
N ALA A 71 0.12 7.85 6.82
CA ALA A 71 0.92 6.80 7.46
C ALA A 71 1.96 6.24 6.50
N TYR A 72 1.56 5.93 5.26
CA TYR A 72 2.52 5.47 4.26
C TYR A 72 3.56 6.54 3.90
N ILE A 73 3.18 7.81 3.75
CA ILE A 73 4.14 8.90 3.50
C ILE A 73 5.17 8.99 4.63
N PHE A 74 4.73 8.91 5.88
CA PHE A 74 5.63 8.88 7.03
C PHE A 74 6.60 7.70 6.92
N GLY A 75 6.10 6.50 6.65
CA GLY A 75 6.93 5.31 6.50
C GLY A 75 7.88 5.37 5.30
N PHE A 76 7.47 5.97 4.18
CA PHE A 76 8.35 6.19 3.03
C PHE A 76 9.49 7.13 3.38
N LYS A 77 9.24 8.25 4.05
CA LYS A 77 10.28 9.16 4.52
C LYS A 77 11.23 8.46 5.49
N TRP A 78 10.69 7.72 6.45
CA TRP A 78 11.48 6.91 7.39
C TRP A 78 12.39 5.90 6.65
N ALA A 79 11.90 5.28 5.58
CA ALA A 79 12.68 4.36 4.74
C ALA A 79 13.77 5.09 3.95
N LEU A 80 13.47 6.28 3.42
CA LEU A 80 14.40 7.07 2.61
C LEU A 80 15.55 7.69 3.43
N GLU A 81 15.38 7.85 4.73
CA GLU A 81 16.48 8.23 5.65
C GLU A 81 17.44 7.08 5.96
N ARG A 82 17.17 5.86 5.45
CA ARG A 82 17.93 4.64 5.68
C ARG A 82 18.27 3.97 4.35
N ASP A 83 19.07 2.92 4.38
CA ASP A 83 19.66 2.25 3.20
C ASP A 83 18.80 1.14 2.58
N PHE A 84 17.45 1.21 2.69
CA PHE A 84 16.58 0.25 2.04
C PHE A 84 16.53 0.44 0.52
N GLU A 85 16.66 -0.66 -0.22
CA GLU A 85 16.63 -0.67 -1.69
C GLU A 85 15.23 -0.92 -2.24
N ALA A 86 14.43 -1.72 -1.51
CA ALA A 86 13.04 -2.02 -1.81
C ALA A 86 12.13 -1.70 -0.62
N ILE A 87 11.00 -1.08 -0.89
CA ILE A 87 10.01 -0.71 0.12
C ILE A 87 8.68 -1.35 -0.25
N ALA A 88 8.21 -2.28 0.59
CA ALA A 88 6.91 -2.93 0.45
C ALA A 88 5.86 -2.18 1.27
N GLN A 89 4.67 -2.07 0.72
CA GLN A 89 3.48 -1.47 1.28
C GLN A 89 2.46 -2.59 1.48
N MET A 90 2.01 -2.85 2.70
CA MET A 90 1.16 -3.99 3.03
C MET A 90 0.22 -3.67 4.20
N ASP A 91 -1.05 -4.02 4.09
CA ASP A 91 -2.02 -3.86 5.19
C ASP A 91 -1.80 -4.94 6.26
N ALA A 92 -2.16 -4.62 7.51
CA ALA A 92 -1.95 -5.50 8.67
C ALA A 92 -3.08 -6.53 8.90
N ASP A 93 -4.15 -6.51 8.10
CA ASP A 93 -5.37 -7.29 8.31
C ASP A 93 -5.38 -8.67 7.61
N MET A 94 -4.21 -9.16 7.19
CA MET A 94 -4.02 -10.42 6.47
C MET A 94 -4.70 -10.51 5.10
N SER A 95 -5.30 -9.43 4.59
CA SER A 95 -5.83 -9.40 3.23
C SER A 95 -4.75 -9.45 2.15
N HIS A 96 -3.53 -9.06 2.52
CA HIS A 96 -2.31 -9.17 1.73
C HIS A 96 -1.40 -10.24 2.33
N HIS A 97 -1.16 -11.32 1.59
CA HIS A 97 -0.34 -12.41 2.11
C HIS A 97 1.16 -12.12 1.92
N PRO A 98 1.99 -12.13 2.99
CA PRO A 98 3.42 -11.82 2.91
C PRO A 98 4.22 -12.68 1.91
N LYS A 99 3.75 -13.89 1.59
CA LYS A 99 4.40 -14.79 0.61
C LYS A 99 4.60 -14.16 -0.78
N GLU A 100 3.74 -13.20 -1.15
CA GLU A 100 3.80 -12.56 -2.47
C GLU A 100 4.95 -11.55 -2.57
N ILE A 101 5.47 -11.04 -1.44
CA ILE A 101 6.53 -10.03 -1.41
C ILE A 101 7.75 -10.49 -2.22
N GLU A 102 8.17 -11.74 -2.05
CA GLU A 102 9.35 -12.25 -2.75
C GLU A 102 9.16 -12.31 -4.27
N GLN A 103 7.97 -12.70 -4.75
CA GLN A 103 7.68 -12.71 -6.18
C GLN A 103 7.58 -11.28 -6.72
N MET A 104 6.90 -10.39 -6.00
CA MET A 104 6.81 -8.98 -6.35
C MET A 104 8.19 -8.30 -6.36
N LYS A 105 9.07 -8.64 -5.42
CA LYS A 105 10.46 -8.18 -5.37
C LYS A 105 11.30 -8.67 -6.55
N LYS A 106 11.12 -9.92 -6.99
CA LYS A 106 11.80 -10.46 -8.19
C LYS A 106 11.46 -9.68 -9.45
N LEU A 107 10.22 -9.19 -9.58
CA LEU A 107 9.80 -8.37 -10.72
C LEU A 107 10.56 -7.04 -10.80
N LEU A 108 11.07 -6.54 -9.67
CA LEU A 108 11.86 -5.32 -9.66
C LEU A 108 13.20 -5.42 -10.41
N LYS A 109 13.62 -6.60 -10.86
CA LYS A 109 14.78 -6.71 -11.77
C LYS A 109 14.53 -5.94 -13.08
N ASN A 110 13.31 -5.99 -13.61
CA ASN A 110 12.94 -5.41 -14.91
C ASN A 110 11.98 -4.22 -14.79
N TYR A 111 11.35 -4.04 -13.63
CA TYR A 111 10.35 -3.01 -13.34
C TYR A 111 10.77 -2.17 -12.16
N ASP A 112 10.10 -1.06 -11.94
CA ASP A 112 10.43 -0.13 -10.85
C ASP A 112 9.39 -0.12 -9.73
N LEU A 113 8.17 -0.55 -10.05
CA LEU A 113 7.06 -0.72 -9.12
C LEU A 113 6.30 -2.00 -9.46
N SER A 114 6.15 -2.89 -8.50
CA SER A 114 5.28 -4.07 -8.58
C SER A 114 4.04 -3.86 -7.71
N ILE A 115 2.86 -4.15 -8.27
CA ILE A 115 1.55 -3.93 -7.65
C ILE A 115 0.82 -5.26 -7.56
N GLY A 116 0.40 -5.66 -6.36
CA GLY A 116 -0.48 -6.81 -6.18
C GLY A 116 -1.87 -6.50 -6.72
N SER A 117 -2.27 -7.20 -7.78
CA SER A 117 -3.50 -6.96 -8.52
C SER A 117 -4.52 -8.06 -8.32
N ARG A 118 -5.74 -7.65 -8.02
CA ARG A 118 -6.92 -8.53 -7.90
C ARG A 118 -7.57 -8.84 -9.25
N TYR A 119 -7.11 -8.18 -10.35
CA TYR A 119 -7.83 -8.14 -11.62
C TYR A 119 -6.98 -8.45 -12.85
N ILE A 120 -5.67 -8.70 -12.70
CA ILE A 120 -4.79 -8.92 -13.86
C ILE A 120 -5.08 -10.25 -14.55
N ASP A 121 -5.33 -11.32 -13.78
CA ASP A 121 -5.62 -12.67 -14.27
C ASP A 121 -7.08 -13.08 -14.00
N GLY A 122 -8.02 -12.13 -14.19
CA GLY A 122 -9.42 -12.29 -13.82
C GLY A 122 -9.73 -11.69 -12.46
N VAL A 123 -10.81 -12.13 -11.81
CA VAL A 123 -11.24 -11.64 -10.49
C VAL A 123 -10.76 -12.60 -9.41
N SER A 124 -9.82 -12.13 -8.58
CA SER A 124 -9.19 -12.94 -7.53
C SER A 124 -9.48 -12.36 -6.13
N VAL A 125 -10.78 -12.31 -5.79
CA VAL A 125 -11.26 -11.88 -4.45
C VAL A 125 -12.10 -12.96 -3.81
N VAL A 126 -11.92 -13.17 -2.51
CA VAL A 126 -12.63 -14.19 -1.73
C VAL A 126 -13.49 -13.51 -0.67
N LYS A 127 -14.72 -14.00 -0.50
CA LYS A 127 -15.73 -13.54 0.48
C LYS A 127 -16.22 -12.08 0.27
N TRP A 128 -16.06 -11.51 -0.93
CA TRP A 128 -16.61 -10.18 -1.19
C TRP A 128 -18.09 -10.24 -1.58
N PRO A 129 -18.94 -9.35 -1.04
CA PRO A 129 -20.27 -9.13 -1.58
C PRO A 129 -20.18 -8.66 -3.03
N ILE A 130 -21.07 -9.17 -3.89
CA ILE A 130 -21.09 -8.83 -5.33
C ILE A 130 -21.14 -7.32 -5.60
N ARG A 131 -21.87 -6.56 -4.77
CA ARG A 131 -21.94 -5.09 -4.88
C ARG A 131 -20.58 -4.43 -4.69
N ARG A 132 -19.76 -4.92 -3.75
CA ARG A 132 -18.40 -4.41 -3.51
C ARG A 132 -17.49 -4.75 -4.68
N LEU A 133 -17.62 -5.94 -5.24
CA LEU A 133 -16.86 -6.36 -6.42
C LEU A 133 -17.16 -5.45 -7.62
N ILE A 134 -18.44 -5.24 -7.95
CA ILE A 134 -18.87 -4.37 -9.06
C ILE A 134 -18.34 -2.95 -8.87
N LEU A 135 -18.47 -2.40 -7.66
CA LEU A 135 -17.98 -1.06 -7.35
C LEU A 135 -16.46 -0.95 -7.49
N SER A 136 -15.71 -1.92 -6.95
CA SER A 136 -14.24 -1.91 -7.02
C SER A 136 -13.75 -2.09 -8.46
N TYR A 137 -14.33 -3.02 -9.22
CA TYR A 137 -13.99 -3.23 -10.63
C TYR A 137 -14.30 -1.99 -11.47
N GLY A 138 -15.51 -1.41 -11.30
CA GLY A 138 -15.92 -0.19 -11.98
C GLY A 138 -15.03 1.01 -11.66
N ALA A 139 -14.61 1.17 -10.39
CA ALA A 139 -13.70 2.24 -9.99
C ALA A 139 -12.31 2.11 -10.63
N ASN A 140 -11.80 0.89 -10.76
CA ASN A 140 -10.53 0.63 -11.44
C ASN A 140 -10.62 0.88 -12.95
N LEU A 141 -11.70 0.43 -13.59
CA LEU A 141 -11.98 0.68 -15.02
C LEU A 141 -12.09 2.20 -15.29
N TYR A 142 -12.85 2.91 -14.46
CA TYR A 142 -12.98 4.37 -14.51
C TYR A 142 -11.62 5.06 -14.37
N SER A 143 -10.83 4.69 -13.36
CA SER A 143 -9.50 5.25 -13.15
C SER A 143 -8.61 5.03 -14.37
N ARG A 144 -8.60 3.82 -14.93
CA ARG A 144 -7.83 3.46 -16.13
C ARG A 144 -8.21 4.30 -17.34
N ILE A 145 -9.51 4.45 -17.61
CA ILE A 145 -10.01 5.22 -18.78
C ILE A 145 -9.64 6.69 -18.65
N ILE A 146 -9.90 7.31 -17.50
CA ILE A 146 -9.69 8.75 -17.34
C ILE A 146 -8.20 9.10 -17.27
N THR A 147 -7.40 8.39 -16.48
CA THR A 147 -5.96 8.69 -16.36
C THR A 147 -5.15 8.22 -17.56
N GLY A 148 -5.61 7.17 -18.24
CA GLY A 148 -4.85 6.46 -19.28
C GLY A 148 -3.71 5.60 -18.71
N MET A 149 -3.68 5.39 -17.39
CA MET A 149 -2.67 4.54 -16.72
C MET A 149 -2.93 3.06 -17.04
N PRO A 150 -1.91 2.28 -17.46
CA PRO A 150 -2.10 0.91 -17.93
C PRO A 150 -2.22 -0.11 -16.79
N LEU A 151 -3.00 0.20 -15.75
CA LEU A 151 -3.22 -0.69 -14.60
C LEU A 151 -4.66 -1.19 -14.56
N ARG A 152 -4.84 -2.47 -14.25
CA ARG A 152 -6.15 -3.08 -14.00
C ARG A 152 -6.59 -2.90 -12.56
N ASP A 153 -5.64 -2.79 -11.61
CA ASP A 153 -5.88 -2.54 -10.20
C ASP A 153 -5.09 -1.33 -9.66
N ALA A 154 -5.54 -0.13 -10.03
CA ALA A 154 -4.94 1.11 -9.56
C ALA A 154 -5.20 1.40 -8.06
N THR A 155 -6.22 0.74 -7.46
CA THR A 155 -6.64 0.94 -6.07
C THR A 155 -5.99 -0.04 -5.08
N GLY A 156 -5.23 -1.01 -5.57
CA GLY A 156 -4.53 -2.00 -4.75
C GLY A 156 -3.54 -1.35 -3.78
N GLY A 157 -3.59 -1.77 -2.51
CA GLY A 157 -2.70 -1.27 -1.44
C GLY A 157 -1.40 -2.03 -1.32
N PHE A 158 -1.30 -3.23 -1.90
CA PHE A 158 -0.12 -4.07 -1.82
C PHE A 158 0.86 -3.75 -2.94
N LYS A 159 2.05 -3.26 -2.60
CA LYS A 159 3.04 -2.79 -3.58
C LYS A 159 4.46 -3.04 -3.11
N VAL A 160 5.39 -3.18 -4.05
CA VAL A 160 6.82 -3.16 -3.78
C VAL A 160 7.47 -2.14 -4.71
N TRP A 161 8.09 -1.14 -4.11
CA TRP A 161 8.73 0.00 -4.76
C TRP A 161 10.24 -0.18 -4.79
N LYS A 162 10.89 0.17 -5.90
CA LYS A 162 12.31 0.53 -5.82
C LYS A 162 12.45 1.87 -5.12
N ARG A 163 13.49 2.01 -4.31
CA ARG A 163 13.84 3.25 -3.60
C ARG A 163 13.80 4.48 -4.51
N LYS A 164 14.44 4.43 -5.66
CA LYS A 164 14.52 5.54 -6.63
C LYS A 164 13.16 6.10 -7.06
N VAL A 165 12.10 5.29 -7.06
CA VAL A 165 10.74 5.74 -7.39
C VAL A 165 10.22 6.67 -6.32
N LEU A 166 10.35 6.28 -5.04
CA LEU A 166 9.90 7.10 -3.92
C LEU A 166 10.73 8.37 -3.76
N GLU A 167 12.04 8.31 -4.01
CA GLU A 167 12.94 9.48 -4.03
C GLU A 167 12.53 10.51 -5.10
N SER A 168 11.99 10.04 -6.22
CA SER A 168 11.58 10.92 -7.31
C SER A 168 10.25 11.64 -7.06
N ILE A 169 9.41 11.12 -6.15
CA ILE A 169 8.08 11.66 -5.86
C ILE A 169 8.18 12.68 -4.72
N ASP A 170 7.66 13.88 -4.97
CA ASP A 170 7.48 14.86 -3.89
C ASP A 170 6.36 14.36 -2.95
N LEU A 171 6.80 13.66 -1.88
CA LEU A 171 5.92 13.04 -0.89
C LEU A 171 5.15 14.06 -0.05
N ASP A 172 5.67 15.29 0.12
CA ASP A 172 5.00 16.36 0.87
C ASP A 172 3.78 16.92 0.13
N ASN A 173 3.79 16.84 -1.18
CA ASN A 173 2.68 17.25 -2.04
C ASN A 173 1.67 16.14 -2.36
N VAL A 174 1.79 14.96 -1.73
CA VAL A 174 0.76 13.91 -1.79
C VAL A 174 -0.24 14.16 -0.67
N LYS A 175 -1.43 14.65 -1.03
CA LYS A 175 -2.46 15.06 -0.05
C LYS A 175 -3.69 14.14 -0.03
N SER A 176 -3.76 13.19 -0.94
CA SER A 176 -4.86 12.23 -1.04
C SER A 176 -4.83 11.19 0.07
N SER A 177 -5.98 10.58 0.34
CA SER A 177 -6.16 9.56 1.36
C SER A 177 -6.83 8.31 0.81
N GLY A 178 -6.79 7.19 1.56
CA GLY A 178 -7.50 5.96 1.19
C GLY A 178 -7.14 5.46 -0.22
N TYR A 179 -8.16 5.17 -1.04
CA TYR A 179 -7.96 4.68 -2.41
C TYR A 179 -7.37 5.74 -3.35
N SER A 180 -7.71 7.01 -3.14
CA SER A 180 -7.15 8.13 -3.91
C SER A 180 -5.64 8.19 -3.78
N PHE A 181 -5.10 7.91 -2.59
CA PHE A 181 -3.67 7.82 -2.35
C PHE A 181 -3.01 6.73 -3.21
N GLN A 182 -3.65 5.57 -3.29
CA GLN A 182 -3.11 4.47 -4.09
C GLN A 182 -3.02 4.82 -5.57
N ILE A 183 -4.09 5.44 -6.10
CA ILE A 183 -4.16 5.88 -7.49
C ILE A 183 -3.13 7.00 -7.76
N GLU A 184 -3.04 8.00 -6.88
CA GLU A 184 -2.13 9.13 -7.04
C GLU A 184 -0.66 8.67 -7.04
N MET A 185 -0.26 7.81 -6.12
CA MET A 185 1.11 7.30 -6.05
C MET A 185 1.51 6.51 -7.31
N ASN A 186 0.62 5.61 -7.78
CA ASN A 186 0.85 4.87 -9.03
C ASN A 186 0.98 5.82 -10.21
N PHE A 187 0.10 6.83 -10.29
CA PHE A 187 0.09 7.80 -11.37
C PHE A 187 1.36 8.64 -11.38
N ARG A 188 1.81 9.14 -10.22
CA ARG A 188 3.06 9.92 -10.10
C ARG A 188 4.28 9.12 -10.56
N ALA A 189 4.36 7.83 -10.20
CA ALA A 189 5.41 6.95 -10.69
C ALA A 189 5.34 6.78 -12.22
N TRP A 190 4.14 6.50 -12.75
CA TRP A 190 3.95 6.26 -14.17
C TRP A 190 4.28 7.46 -15.05
N ILE A 191 3.82 8.67 -14.71
CA ILE A 191 4.10 9.87 -15.52
C ILE A 191 5.56 10.30 -15.48
N LYS A 192 6.32 9.88 -14.46
CA LYS A 192 7.77 10.05 -14.39
C LYS A 192 8.55 9.01 -15.23
N GLY A 193 7.84 8.13 -15.96
CA GLY A 193 8.45 7.15 -16.86
C GLY A 193 8.91 5.86 -16.19
N PHE A 194 8.57 5.63 -14.91
CA PHE A 194 8.89 4.37 -14.26
C PHE A 194 8.04 3.22 -14.80
N LYS A 195 8.66 2.04 -14.88
CA LYS A 195 8.01 0.82 -15.36
C LYS A 195 7.21 0.16 -14.25
N LEU A 196 5.89 0.11 -14.43
CA LEU A 196 4.96 -0.54 -13.49
C LEU A 196 4.59 -1.93 -14.00
N VAL A 197 4.39 -2.88 -13.07
CA VAL A 197 3.90 -4.23 -13.37
C VAL A 197 2.88 -4.65 -12.33
N GLU A 198 1.86 -5.37 -12.78
CA GLU A 198 0.88 -6.01 -11.89
C GLU A 198 1.25 -7.48 -11.68
N HIS A 199 1.21 -7.92 -10.42
CA HIS A 199 1.39 -9.29 -9.98
C HIS A 199 0.05 -9.83 -9.49
N PRO A 200 -0.45 -10.97 -10.00
CA PRO A 200 -1.72 -11.52 -9.55
C PRO A 200 -1.64 -11.94 -8.08
N ILE A 201 -2.60 -11.49 -7.29
CA ILE A 201 -2.75 -11.89 -5.88
C ILE A 201 -4.17 -12.38 -5.63
N ILE A 202 -4.32 -13.29 -4.67
CA ILE A 202 -5.63 -13.65 -4.11
C ILE A 202 -5.89 -12.73 -2.92
N PHE A 203 -6.90 -11.88 -3.02
CA PHE A 203 -7.31 -11.00 -1.93
C PHE A 203 -8.42 -11.68 -1.12
N ILE A 204 -8.13 -11.97 0.13
CA ILE A 204 -9.10 -12.55 1.07
C ILE A 204 -9.65 -11.41 1.91
N ASP A 205 -11.00 -11.26 1.99
CA ASP A 205 -11.55 -10.24 2.86
C ASP A 205 -11.18 -10.52 4.32
N ARG A 206 -10.92 -9.44 5.05
CA ARG A 206 -10.60 -9.55 6.47
C ARG A 206 -11.68 -10.33 7.20
N THR A 207 -11.27 -11.19 8.11
CA THR A 207 -12.19 -11.96 8.97
C THR A 207 -12.58 -11.17 10.21
N ILE A 208 -11.76 -10.19 10.61
CA ILE A 208 -11.93 -9.36 11.80
C ILE A 208 -11.84 -7.88 11.38
N GLY A 209 -12.71 -7.04 11.93
CA GLY A 209 -12.75 -5.60 11.68
C GLY A 209 -13.77 -5.16 10.62
N GLN A 210 -14.05 -3.85 10.56
CA GLN A 210 -15.01 -3.26 9.64
C GLN A 210 -14.33 -2.49 8.51
N SER A 211 -14.92 -2.54 7.30
CA SER A 211 -14.46 -1.75 6.16
C SER A 211 -14.66 -0.25 6.43
N LYS A 212 -13.56 0.52 6.33
CA LYS A 212 -13.56 1.97 6.59
C LYS A 212 -13.95 2.81 5.35
N MET A 213 -14.67 2.21 4.38
CA MET A 213 -15.07 2.89 3.15
C MET A 213 -16.26 3.83 3.40
N SER A 214 -16.05 5.12 3.27
CA SER A 214 -17.12 6.14 3.34
C SER A 214 -17.44 6.71 1.96
N ARG A 215 -18.67 7.23 1.79
CA ARG A 215 -19.09 7.92 0.55
C ARG A 215 -18.15 9.08 0.21
N LYS A 216 -17.61 9.78 1.22
CA LYS A 216 -16.64 10.87 1.04
C LYS A 216 -15.37 10.40 0.34
N ILE A 217 -14.83 9.24 0.73
CA ILE A 217 -13.63 8.65 0.09
C ILE A 217 -13.90 8.30 -1.38
N MET A 218 -15.12 7.84 -1.71
CA MET A 218 -15.50 7.56 -3.09
C MET A 218 -15.55 8.82 -3.95
N PHE A 219 -16.18 9.90 -3.46
CA PHE A 219 -16.22 11.17 -4.18
C PHE A 219 -14.84 11.79 -4.34
N GLU A 220 -13.98 11.73 -3.32
CA GLU A 220 -12.60 12.15 -3.40
C GLU A 220 -11.85 11.43 -4.53
N ALA A 221 -12.03 10.11 -4.65
CA ALA A 221 -11.40 9.32 -5.71
C ALA A 221 -11.84 9.75 -7.12
N ILE A 222 -13.13 10.05 -7.32
CA ILE A 222 -13.67 10.53 -8.61
C ILE A 222 -12.99 11.84 -9.03
N TRP A 223 -12.94 12.83 -8.14
CA TRP A 223 -12.29 14.12 -8.41
C TRP A 223 -10.79 14.01 -8.59
N MET A 224 -10.13 13.16 -7.80
CA MET A 224 -8.70 12.93 -7.90
C MET A 224 -8.30 12.42 -9.29
N VAL A 225 -9.04 11.49 -9.85
CA VAL A 225 -8.77 10.91 -11.17
C VAL A 225 -8.79 11.99 -12.28
N TRP A 226 -9.77 12.93 -12.25
CA TRP A 226 -9.79 14.07 -13.18
C TRP A 226 -8.65 15.04 -12.95
N ARG A 227 -8.32 15.34 -11.70
CA ARG A 227 -7.17 16.18 -11.36
C ARG A 227 -5.87 15.59 -11.90
N LEU A 228 -5.66 14.29 -11.80
CA LEU A 228 -4.51 13.59 -12.35
C LEU A 228 -4.49 13.67 -13.89
N ARG A 229 -5.66 13.55 -14.55
CA ARG A 229 -5.78 13.72 -15.99
C ARG A 229 -5.35 15.12 -16.43
N ILE A 230 -5.85 16.15 -15.75
CA ILE A 230 -5.50 17.55 -16.01
C ILE A 230 -3.99 17.77 -15.84
N TRP A 231 -3.39 17.23 -14.77
CA TRP A 231 -1.95 17.32 -14.57
C TRP A 231 -1.15 16.74 -15.74
N ARG A 232 -1.58 15.61 -16.26
CA ARG A 232 -0.93 14.99 -17.43
C ARG A 232 -1.00 15.87 -18.66
N ILE A 233 -2.14 16.53 -18.92
CA ILE A 233 -2.37 17.36 -20.12
C ILE A 233 -1.57 18.67 -20.03
N PHE A 234 -1.57 19.32 -18.89
CA PHE A 234 -0.99 20.64 -18.70
C PHE A 234 0.45 20.64 -18.15
N GLY A 235 1.04 19.47 -17.97
CA GLY A 235 2.45 19.35 -17.53
C GLY A 235 2.72 19.86 -16.12
N TRP A 236 1.74 19.84 -15.22
CA TRP A 236 1.86 20.28 -13.83
C TRP A 236 2.72 19.36 -12.95
N ASN A 237 3.76 18.77 -13.54
CA ASN A 237 4.68 17.81 -12.93
C ASN A 237 5.96 18.49 -12.40
N LYS A 238 5.89 19.75 -12.02
CA LYS A 238 7.00 20.44 -11.37
C LYS A 238 6.87 20.41 -9.87
#